data_300fa8ebc158c7634183e31ddd0ff10d
#
_entry.id   300fa8ebc158c7634183e31ddd0ff10d
#
_cell.length_a   1.000
_cell.length_b   1.000
_cell.length_c   1.000
_cell.angle_alpha   90.00
_cell.angle_beta   90.00
_cell.angle_gamma   90.00
#
_symmetry.space_group_name_H-M   'P 1'
#
loop_
_entity.id
_entity.type
_entity.pdbx_description
1 polymer ?
#
loop_
_entity_poly.entity_id
_entity_poly.type
_entity_poly.pdbx_seq_one_letter_code
_entity_poly.pdbx_strand_id
1 'polypeptide(L)'
;MNTTKEPVEVNDESQPAPGEVLAAGLDLSSLVGRWKNTNSATRGIAEIVISEDGQGLRVQTFGACASGPRDWGDGPATTYAYSVAGNIVAGFELTYDFGSQEALVTAIHNRGVLVIHAYHRFKDGSGRSNFISKEFFHQ
;
A
#
# COMPACT_ATOMS: atom_id res chain seq x y z
N MET A 1 29.49 17.36 -10.95
CA MET A 1 28.77 17.48 -10.70
C MET A 1 28.31 17.09 -10.47
N ASN A 2 28.15 17.41 -10.33
CA ASN A 2 27.41 17.42 -9.95
C ASN A 2 26.72 17.00 -10.01
N THR A 3 26.50 17.11 -10.01
CA THR A 3 25.68 17.02 -9.91
C THR A 3 25.17 16.58 -9.56
N THR A 4 25.08 16.62 -9.17
CA THR A 4 24.54 16.44 -8.69
C THR A 4 23.85 16.59 -8.40
N LYS A 5 23.54 16.76 -8.49
CA LYS A 5 22.78 17.26 -8.28
C LYS A 5 21.98 17.01 -7.47
N GLU A 6 21.73 17.42 -6.97
CA GLU A 6 20.95 17.32 -6.20
C GLU A 6 19.84 17.25 -6.64
N PRO A 7 19.24 16.86 -6.20
CA PRO A 7 18.18 16.61 -6.46
C PRO A 7 17.40 17.48 -6.31
N VAL A 8 16.91 17.58 -6.48
CA VAL A 8 16.14 18.13 -6.43
C VAL A 8 15.51 18.44 -5.62
N GLU A 9 15.41 18.83 -5.33
CA GLU A 9 14.90 19.21 -4.47
C GLU A 9 13.65 19.51 -4.65
N VAL A 10 13.05 18.79 -4.43
CA VAL A 10 11.85 18.95 -4.38
C VAL A 10 11.65 20.14 -3.84
N ASN A 11 10.96 20.87 -4.07
CA ASN A 11 10.93 22.05 -3.66
C ASN A 11 10.78 22.33 -2.29
N ASP A 12 11.30 23.26 -1.83
CA ASP A 12 11.25 23.58 -0.52
C ASP A 12 9.95 23.97 -0.06
N GLU A 13 9.16 24.52 -0.90
CA GLU A 13 7.92 24.92 -0.45
C GLU A 13 7.04 23.81 -0.19
N SER A 14 7.31 22.64 -0.61
CA SER A 14 6.44 21.56 -0.30
C SER A 14 6.96 20.82 0.92
N GLN A 15 7.97 21.28 1.58
CA GLN A 15 8.43 20.66 2.78
C GLN A 15 7.99 21.40 4.00
N PRO A 16 7.66 20.72 5.08
CA PRO A 16 7.21 21.40 6.28
C PRO A 16 8.38 22.09 6.92
N ALA A 17 8.12 23.13 7.63
CA ALA A 17 9.14 23.79 8.37
C ALA A 17 9.60 22.90 9.49
N PRO A 18 10.84 23.01 9.88
CA PRO A 18 11.32 22.20 10.97
C PRO A 18 10.48 22.41 12.22
N GLY A 19 10.11 21.40 12.83
CA GLY A 19 9.33 21.52 14.01
C GLY A 19 7.89 21.72 13.82
N GLU A 20 7.43 21.81 12.59
CA GLU A 20 6.13 22.09 12.39
C GLU A 20 5.48 20.88 12.09
N VAL A 21 5.05 20.36 11.57
CA VAL A 21 4.33 19.32 11.32
C VAL A 21 4.55 18.11 11.82
N LEU A 22 5.55 17.86 12.38
CA LEU A 22 5.80 16.56 12.78
C LEU A 22 4.87 16.06 13.78
N ALA A 23 4.12 16.90 14.35
CA ALA A 23 3.27 16.43 15.37
C ALA A 23 2.00 15.91 14.82
N ALA A 24 1.69 16.29 13.65
CA ALA A 24 0.40 15.92 13.16
C ALA A 24 0.56 14.73 12.28
N GLY A 25 0.02 13.67 12.60
CA GLY A 25 0.04 12.53 11.72
C GLY A 25 -0.98 12.68 10.62
N LEU A 26 -1.03 11.74 9.72
CA LEU A 26 -2.05 11.70 8.71
C LEU A 26 -3.35 11.21 9.31
N ASP A 27 -4.45 11.72 8.81
CA ASP A 27 -5.76 11.19 9.13
C ASP A 27 -5.92 9.92 8.30
N LEU A 28 -5.94 8.77 8.96
CA LEU A 28 -5.99 7.47 8.31
C LEU A 28 -7.41 6.94 8.16
N SER A 29 -8.38 7.65 8.66
CA SER A 29 -9.73 7.11 8.81
C SER A 29 -10.39 6.72 7.51
N SER A 30 -10.04 7.36 6.40
CA SER A 30 -10.67 7.05 5.15
C SER A 30 -10.29 5.68 4.62
N LEU A 31 -9.22 5.10 5.11
CA LEU A 31 -8.79 3.79 4.67
C LEU A 31 -9.22 2.67 5.59
N VAL A 32 -9.62 2.98 6.80
CA VAL A 32 -9.97 1.95 7.77
C VAL A 32 -11.24 1.23 7.35
N GLY A 33 -11.22 -0.08 7.41
CA GLY A 33 -12.37 -0.89 7.08
C GLY A 33 -12.02 -2.10 6.23
N ARG A 34 -13.05 -2.73 5.70
CA ARG A 34 -12.91 -3.93 4.91
C ARG A 34 -13.13 -3.57 3.45
N TRP A 35 -12.18 -3.90 2.62
CA TRP A 35 -12.23 -3.59 1.20
C TRP A 35 -12.26 -4.87 0.40
N LYS A 36 -13.25 -4.99 -0.49
CA LYS A 36 -13.41 -6.20 -1.29
C LYS A 36 -13.12 -5.91 -2.74
N ASN A 37 -12.50 -6.86 -3.40
CA ASN A 37 -12.21 -6.75 -4.82
C ASN A 37 -13.52 -6.65 -5.59
N THR A 38 -13.62 -5.73 -6.53
CA THR A 38 -14.81 -5.58 -7.34
C THR A 38 -14.98 -6.76 -8.27
N ASN A 39 -13.92 -7.50 -8.56
CA ASN A 39 -13.97 -8.70 -9.37
C ASN A 39 -14.04 -9.92 -8.45
N SER A 40 -15.21 -10.47 -8.25
CA SER A 40 -15.39 -11.61 -7.36
C SER A 40 -14.72 -12.87 -7.90
N ALA A 41 -14.32 -12.88 -9.15
CA ALA A 41 -13.62 -14.00 -9.75
C ALA A 41 -12.10 -13.80 -9.80
N THR A 42 -11.59 -12.82 -9.06
CA THR A 42 -10.15 -12.55 -9.06
C THR A 42 -9.38 -13.78 -8.64
N ARG A 43 -8.15 -13.88 -9.13
CA ARG A 43 -7.23 -14.89 -8.68
C ARG A 43 -6.10 -14.25 -7.86
N GLY A 44 -6.18 -12.98 -7.63
CA GLY A 44 -5.19 -12.23 -6.86
C GLY A 44 -5.66 -11.96 -5.45
N ILE A 45 -5.72 -10.70 -5.05
CA ILE A 45 -6.14 -10.33 -3.71
C ILE A 45 -7.65 -10.21 -3.69
N ALA A 46 -8.30 -10.97 -2.82
CA ALA A 46 -9.75 -10.96 -2.70
C ALA A 46 -10.25 -9.86 -1.80
N GLU A 47 -9.53 -9.59 -0.72
CA GLU A 47 -10.00 -8.68 0.30
C GLU A 47 -8.85 -8.12 1.12
N ILE A 48 -9.02 -6.90 1.61
CA ILE A 48 -8.05 -6.28 2.49
C ILE A 48 -8.79 -5.69 3.66
N VAL A 49 -8.28 -5.90 4.86
CA VAL A 49 -8.84 -5.34 6.08
C VAL A 49 -7.81 -4.37 6.65
N ILE A 50 -8.22 -3.13 6.83
CA ILE A 50 -7.32 -2.07 7.26
C ILE A 50 -7.78 -1.54 8.60
N SER A 51 -6.84 -1.39 9.52
CA SER A 51 -7.10 -0.87 10.86
C SER A 51 -6.01 0.10 11.29
N GLU A 52 -6.27 0.85 12.34
CA GLU A 52 -5.28 1.71 12.95
C GLU A 52 -4.92 1.11 14.29
N ASP A 53 -3.65 1.16 14.66
CA ASP A 53 -3.24 0.60 15.94
C ASP A 53 -2.53 1.60 16.85
N GLY A 54 -2.69 2.87 16.59
CA GLY A 54 -2.04 3.88 17.41
C GLY A 54 -0.64 4.23 16.95
N GLN A 55 -0.04 3.39 16.12
CA GLN A 55 1.25 3.66 15.56
C GLN A 55 1.18 3.81 14.06
N GLY A 56 0.04 3.63 13.49
CA GLY A 56 -0.13 3.76 12.06
C GLY A 56 -1.15 2.79 11.55
N LEU A 57 -1.06 2.51 10.27
CA LEU A 57 -1.98 1.65 9.58
C LEU A 57 -1.52 0.21 9.63
N ARG A 58 -2.43 -0.69 9.90
CA ARG A 58 -2.15 -2.12 9.79
C ARG A 58 -3.04 -2.69 8.71
N VAL A 59 -2.49 -3.54 7.88
CA VAL A 59 -3.18 -4.09 6.73
C VAL A 59 -3.11 -5.59 6.76
N GLN A 60 -4.25 -6.24 6.64
CA GLN A 60 -4.34 -7.68 6.53
C GLN A 60 -4.86 -8.00 5.15
N THR A 61 -4.18 -8.85 4.43
CA THR A 61 -4.48 -9.17 3.04
C THR A 61 -4.93 -10.60 2.91
N PHE A 62 -5.98 -10.83 2.12
CA PHE A 62 -6.48 -12.17 1.85
C PHE A 62 -6.40 -12.42 0.35
N GLY A 63 -5.67 -13.45 -0.03
CA GLY A 63 -5.56 -13.85 -1.42
C GLY A 63 -6.71 -14.75 -1.80
N ALA A 64 -7.08 -14.74 -3.06
CA ALA A 64 -8.10 -15.61 -3.57
C ALA A 64 -7.55 -17.03 -3.70
N CYS A 65 -8.37 -18.01 -3.34
CA CYS A 65 -7.97 -19.39 -3.43
C CYS A 65 -9.22 -20.22 -3.64
N ALA A 66 -9.13 -21.31 -4.36
CA ALA A 66 -10.28 -22.16 -4.65
C ALA A 66 -10.97 -22.67 -3.39
N SER A 67 -10.20 -22.88 -2.33
CA SER A 67 -10.75 -23.38 -1.08
C SER A 67 -11.18 -22.27 -0.14
N GLY A 68 -11.18 -21.04 -0.58
CA GLY A 68 -11.56 -19.90 0.24
C GLY A 68 -10.39 -18.95 0.39
N PRO A 69 -10.62 -17.75 0.92
CA PRO A 69 -9.58 -16.74 1.03
C PRO A 69 -8.41 -17.24 1.87
N ARG A 70 -7.21 -16.90 1.44
CA ARG A 70 -6.01 -17.31 2.13
C ARG A 70 -5.41 -16.11 2.81
N ASP A 71 -5.25 -16.19 4.11
CA ASP A 71 -4.71 -15.10 4.91
C ASP A 71 -3.21 -14.95 4.68
N TRP A 72 -2.79 -13.82 4.16
CA TRP A 72 -1.37 -13.54 3.97
C TRP A 72 -0.73 -12.99 5.26
N GLY A 73 -1.54 -12.66 6.24
CA GLY A 73 -1.07 -12.07 7.49
C GLY A 73 -1.31 -10.58 7.52
N ASP A 74 -1.13 -9.99 8.68
CA ASP A 74 -1.26 -8.55 8.80
C ASP A 74 0.09 -7.94 9.12
N GLY A 75 0.28 -6.72 8.76
CA GLY A 75 1.52 -6.02 9.02
C GLY A 75 1.34 -4.52 8.95
N PRO A 76 2.35 -3.79 9.42
CA PRO A 76 2.33 -2.35 9.37
C PRO A 76 2.55 -1.89 7.95
N ALA A 77 1.85 -0.87 7.54
CA ALA A 77 1.98 -0.32 6.21
C ALA A 77 2.61 1.07 6.29
N THR A 78 3.39 1.41 5.30
CA THR A 78 3.91 2.78 5.15
C THR A 78 2.81 3.60 4.49
N THR A 79 2.49 4.74 5.04
CA THR A 79 1.40 5.57 4.55
C THR A 79 1.91 6.79 3.81
N TYR A 80 1.14 7.25 2.87
CA TYR A 80 1.51 8.38 2.03
C TYR A 80 0.35 9.36 1.91
N ALA A 81 0.67 10.64 1.91
CA ALA A 81 -0.29 11.69 1.62
C ALA A 81 -0.20 12.06 0.15
N TYR A 82 -1.13 12.86 -0.35
CA TYR A 82 -1.08 13.29 -1.74
C TYR A 82 0.01 14.35 -1.97
N SER A 83 0.46 15.02 -0.92
CA SER A 83 1.51 16.03 -1.05
C SER A 83 2.23 16.17 0.27
N VAL A 84 3.34 16.85 0.27
CA VAL A 84 4.11 17.06 1.48
C VAL A 84 3.31 17.74 2.55
N ALA A 85 2.43 18.64 2.19
CA ALA A 85 1.62 19.35 3.16
C ALA A 85 0.30 18.66 3.44
N GLY A 86 0.05 17.50 2.85
CA GLY A 86 -1.22 16.82 3.03
C GLY A 86 -1.38 16.25 4.43
N ASN A 87 -2.60 16.18 4.90
CA ASN A 87 -2.88 15.63 6.21
C ASN A 87 -3.90 14.50 6.15
N ILE A 88 -4.27 14.06 4.96
CA ILE A 88 -5.18 12.93 4.78
C ILE A 88 -4.44 11.87 4.02
N VAL A 89 -4.56 10.62 4.44
CA VAL A 89 -3.85 9.53 3.80
C VAL A 89 -4.35 9.34 2.39
N ALA A 90 -3.44 9.16 1.46
CA ALA A 90 -3.76 8.91 0.07
C ALA A 90 -3.59 7.44 -0.27
N GLY A 91 -2.72 6.75 0.40
CA GLY A 91 -2.44 5.36 0.10
C GLY A 91 -1.41 4.76 1.00
N PHE A 92 -1.01 3.55 0.68
CA PHE A 92 -0.05 2.84 1.52
C PHE A 92 0.73 1.82 0.72
N GLU A 93 1.77 1.28 1.33
CA GLU A 93 2.47 0.14 0.78
C GLU A 93 2.90 -0.80 1.88
N LEU A 94 2.98 -2.06 1.60
CA LEU A 94 3.59 -3.04 2.50
C LEU A 94 4.12 -4.19 1.68
N THR A 95 5.05 -4.95 2.25
CA THR A 95 5.68 -6.06 1.57
C THR A 95 5.41 -7.35 2.32
N TYR A 96 5.09 -8.40 1.60
CA TYR A 96 4.98 -9.73 2.14
C TYR A 96 6.12 -10.59 1.58
N ASP A 97 6.69 -11.43 2.43
CA ASP A 97 7.73 -12.35 2.01
C ASP A 97 7.24 -13.76 2.32
N PHE A 98 6.96 -14.52 1.27
CA PHE A 98 6.46 -15.87 1.43
C PHE A 98 7.57 -16.91 1.29
N GLY A 99 8.82 -16.49 1.23
CA GLY A 99 9.94 -17.39 1.06
C GLY A 99 10.26 -17.59 -0.40
N SER A 100 9.40 -18.27 -1.13
CA SER A 100 9.62 -18.50 -2.55
C SER A 100 9.33 -17.29 -3.40
N GLN A 101 8.56 -16.36 -2.89
CA GLN A 101 8.26 -15.12 -3.59
C GLN A 101 8.00 -14.00 -2.59
N GLU A 102 8.05 -12.79 -3.07
CA GLU A 102 7.64 -11.63 -2.28
C GLU A 102 6.59 -10.89 -3.06
N ALA A 103 5.76 -10.15 -2.33
CA ALA A 103 4.75 -9.31 -2.94
C ALA A 103 4.83 -7.91 -2.33
N LEU A 104 5.00 -6.91 -3.18
CA LEU A 104 4.90 -5.53 -2.76
C LEU A 104 3.49 -5.09 -3.10
N VAL A 105 2.73 -4.70 -2.09
CA VAL A 105 1.35 -4.27 -2.27
C VAL A 105 1.29 -2.77 -2.09
N THR A 106 0.79 -2.07 -3.08
CA THR A 106 0.62 -0.62 -3.01
C THR A 106 -0.84 -0.28 -3.25
N ALA A 107 -1.32 0.76 -2.62
CA ALA A 107 -2.70 1.17 -2.74
C ALA A 107 -2.83 2.67 -2.82
N ILE A 108 -3.77 3.14 -3.62
CA ILE A 108 -4.14 4.54 -3.68
C ILE A 108 -5.66 4.62 -3.59
N HIS A 109 -6.14 5.52 -2.73
CA HIS A 109 -7.57 5.73 -2.53
C HIS A 109 -8.03 6.90 -3.38
N ASN A 110 -9.11 6.70 -4.13
CA ASN A 110 -9.64 7.77 -4.94
C ASN A 110 -11.15 7.61 -5.05
N ARG A 111 -11.87 8.57 -4.48
CA ARG A 111 -13.34 8.61 -4.60
C ARG A 111 -14.03 7.32 -4.19
N GLY A 112 -13.66 6.79 -3.07
CA GLY A 112 -14.32 5.59 -2.54
C GLY A 112 -13.81 4.29 -3.12
N VAL A 113 -12.85 4.33 -4.02
CA VAL A 113 -12.27 3.14 -4.62
C VAL A 113 -10.82 3.03 -4.20
N LEU A 114 -10.42 1.85 -3.81
CA LEU A 114 -9.03 1.60 -3.49
C LEU A 114 -8.41 0.86 -4.68
N VAL A 115 -7.40 1.45 -5.28
CA VAL A 115 -6.71 0.84 -6.41
C VAL A 115 -5.47 0.18 -5.88
N ILE A 116 -5.34 -1.12 -6.05
CA ILE A 116 -4.23 -1.87 -5.51
C ILE A 116 -3.41 -2.46 -6.63
N HIS A 117 -2.10 -2.23 -6.54
CA HIS A 117 -1.14 -2.90 -7.39
C HIS A 117 -0.39 -3.89 -6.52
N ALA A 118 -0.17 -5.08 -7.02
CA ALA A 118 0.64 -6.06 -6.33
C ALA A 118 1.74 -6.51 -7.27
N TYR A 119 2.99 -6.37 -6.83
CA TYR A 119 4.16 -6.71 -7.61
C TYR A 119 4.72 -8.00 -7.03
N HIS A 120 4.65 -9.08 -7.80
CA HIS A 120 5.10 -10.40 -7.33
C HIS A 120 6.46 -10.73 -7.93
N ARG A 121 7.38 -11.08 -7.07
CA ARG A 121 8.73 -11.39 -7.50
C ARG A 121 9.14 -12.75 -6.96
N PHE A 122 9.54 -13.64 -7.84
CA PHE A 122 9.92 -14.98 -7.45
C PHE A 122 11.40 -15.03 -7.07
N LYS A 123 11.71 -15.76 -6.01
CA LYS A 123 13.05 -15.85 -5.47
C LYS A 123 13.55 -17.28 -5.44
N ASP A 124 12.84 -18.21 -6.01
CA ASP A 124 13.12 -19.63 -5.84
C ASP A 124 13.84 -20.25 -7.03
N GLY A 125 14.25 -19.48 -7.98
CA GLY A 125 14.96 -20.01 -9.13
C GLY A 125 14.08 -20.81 -10.06
N SER A 126 12.75 -20.72 -9.90
CA SER A 126 11.84 -21.52 -10.70
C SER A 126 11.73 -21.07 -12.14
N GLY A 127 12.23 -19.92 -12.47
CA GLY A 127 12.09 -19.38 -13.82
C GLY A 127 10.74 -18.78 -14.10
N ARG A 128 9.84 -18.72 -13.09
CA ARG A 128 8.55 -18.08 -13.30
C ARG A 128 8.73 -16.57 -13.44
N SER A 129 7.92 -15.96 -14.29
CA SER A 129 8.01 -14.54 -14.51
C SER A 129 7.50 -13.77 -13.31
N ASN A 130 8.21 -12.73 -12.93
CA ASN A 130 7.65 -11.76 -12.00
C ASN A 130 6.44 -11.12 -12.67
N PHE A 131 5.43 -10.76 -11.90
CA PHE A 131 4.24 -10.20 -12.50
C PHE A 131 3.61 -9.14 -11.62
N ILE A 132 2.74 -8.35 -12.22
CA ILE A 132 2.07 -7.27 -11.53
C ILE A 132 0.58 -7.42 -11.78
N SER A 133 -0.23 -7.13 -10.77
CA SER A 133 -1.66 -7.07 -10.91
C SER A 133 -2.16 -5.69 -10.50
N LYS A 134 -3.28 -5.29 -11.05
CA LYS A 134 -3.93 -4.02 -10.70
C LYS A 134 -5.40 -4.32 -10.58
N GLU A 135 -5.94 -4.07 -9.42
CA GLU A 135 -7.34 -4.37 -9.16
C GLU A 135 -7.99 -3.28 -8.32
N PHE A 136 -9.31 -3.23 -8.34
CA PHE A 136 -10.07 -2.17 -7.71
C PHE A 136 -10.90 -2.76 -6.58
N PHE A 137 -10.93 -2.05 -5.44
CA PHE A 137 -11.61 -2.52 -4.26
C PHE A 137 -12.60 -1.48 -3.76
N HIS A 138 -13.66 -1.93 -3.13
CA HIS A 138 -14.67 -1.07 -2.55
C HIS A 138 -15.03 -1.55 -1.15
N GLN A 139 -15.61 -0.69 -0.37
CA GLN A 139 -16.11 -1.07 0.94
C GLN A 139 -17.54 -1.56 0.89
#